data_bf93ce1a21cae164d1500ec903df6c55
#
_entry.id   bf93ce1a21cae164d1500ec903df6c55
#
_cell.length_a   1.000
_cell.length_b   1.000
_cell.length_c   1.000
_cell.angle_alpha   90.00
_cell.angle_beta   90.00
_cell.angle_gamma   90.00
#
_symmetry.space_group_name_H-M   'P 1'
#
loop_
_entity.id
_entity.type
_entity.pdbx_description
1 polymer ?
#
loop_
_entity_poly.entity_id
_entity_poly.type
_entity_poly.pdbx_seq_one_letter_code
_entity_poly.pdbx_strand_id
1 'polypeptide(L)'
;MTIHWCGTGLSAIPGLRQLITSGHEVIVWNRTIEKAISAVGDITNSIKEFDIQKLEKQLKKDDIVVSMLPGDWHVPLAKLCLACQSHFVSSSYISPEMRELHNAAVETGLCLLNEVGLDPGIDHLMAHTLIEDYRNSKDQDDENDISFFSYCGGIPKVKNPFCYKFSWSPLGVLKALKSPSRSIKDFKEFDAQRPWNAISTYTAPLPVPEEFEVYPNRDSLPFINQYRLSKNWKIKEFVRGTLRLKGWKNAWSEIFSEIEKLSGENDDEQLTKMSDQLWLENAYDKNEVDRVVLVVSLKASDGEKTKWHKTYVLDAHGDPVSTAMAKLVSLPVSFAVEAVAQNKIAPGVSAAPSDMSIVNDWLNKIKNLAQHLEIVSK
;
A
#
# COMPACT_ATOMS: atom_id res chain seq x y z
N MET A 1 13.46 -24.28 1.89
CA MET A 1 12.46 -23.21 2.06
C MET A 1 12.01 -22.82 0.67
N THR A 2 10.77 -23.08 0.36
CA THR A 2 10.14 -22.76 -0.92
C THR A 2 9.22 -21.53 -0.74
N ILE A 3 9.17 -20.65 -1.73
CA ILE A 3 8.27 -19.51 -1.76
C ILE A 3 7.05 -19.89 -2.61
N HIS A 4 5.86 -19.84 -2.03
CA HIS A 4 4.60 -20.05 -2.71
C HIS A 4 3.95 -18.70 -3.03
N TRP A 5 4.14 -18.23 -4.26
CA TRP A 5 3.60 -16.94 -4.70
C TRP A 5 2.21 -17.11 -5.30
N CYS A 6 1.19 -16.58 -4.63
CA CYS A 6 -0.21 -16.70 -5.01
C CYS A 6 -0.72 -15.42 -5.68
N GLY A 7 -0.98 -15.48 -6.98
CA GLY A 7 -1.55 -14.40 -7.78
C GLY A 7 -0.55 -13.67 -8.69
N THR A 8 -0.95 -13.48 -9.94
CA THR A 8 -0.20 -12.75 -10.98
C THR A 8 -1.04 -11.57 -11.51
N GLY A 9 -1.62 -10.82 -10.58
CA GLY A 9 -2.42 -9.63 -10.87
C GLY A 9 -1.56 -8.43 -11.31
N LEU A 10 -2.21 -7.30 -11.58
CA LEU A 10 -1.60 -6.07 -12.11
C LEU A 10 -0.40 -5.57 -11.28
N SER A 11 -0.41 -5.78 -9.98
CA SER A 11 0.62 -5.25 -9.06
C SER A 11 1.57 -6.34 -8.53
N ALA A 12 1.67 -7.52 -9.17
CA ALA A 12 2.36 -8.68 -8.59
C ALA A 12 3.68 -9.04 -9.30
N ILE A 13 3.80 -8.75 -10.59
CA ILE A 13 4.78 -9.39 -11.46
C ILE A 13 6.24 -8.98 -11.19
N PRO A 14 6.61 -7.70 -11.04
CA PRO A 14 8.01 -7.31 -10.85
C PRO A 14 8.70 -7.99 -9.67
N GLY A 15 8.05 -8.03 -8.50
CA GLY A 15 8.60 -8.68 -7.30
C GLY A 15 8.69 -10.20 -7.44
N LEU A 16 7.69 -10.83 -8.08
CA LEU A 16 7.72 -12.25 -8.40
C LEU A 16 8.92 -12.59 -9.30
N ARG A 17 9.08 -11.84 -10.39
CA ARG A 17 10.21 -12.03 -11.31
C ARG A 17 11.55 -11.83 -10.62
N GLN A 18 11.66 -10.81 -9.75
CA GLN A 18 12.87 -10.58 -8.97
C GLN A 18 13.23 -11.79 -8.12
N LEU A 19 12.31 -12.36 -7.35
CA LEU A 19 12.60 -13.53 -6.50
C LEU A 19 13.06 -14.73 -7.35
N ILE A 20 12.41 -15.01 -8.48
CA ILE A 20 12.79 -16.12 -9.36
C ILE A 20 14.20 -15.88 -9.95
N THR A 21 14.47 -14.67 -10.48
CA THR A 21 15.76 -14.36 -11.09
C THR A 21 16.90 -14.22 -10.10
N SER A 22 16.60 -13.95 -8.83
CA SER A 22 17.56 -13.98 -7.72
C SER A 22 17.87 -15.40 -7.22
N GLY A 23 17.32 -16.43 -7.86
CA GLY A 23 17.63 -17.83 -7.57
C GLY A 23 16.83 -18.47 -6.43
N HIS A 24 15.77 -17.81 -5.96
CA HIS A 24 14.87 -18.44 -4.99
C HIS A 24 14.05 -19.56 -5.63
N GLU A 25 13.77 -20.60 -4.86
CA GLU A 25 12.83 -21.64 -5.25
C GLU A 25 11.39 -21.10 -5.11
N VAL A 26 10.76 -20.76 -6.24
CA VAL A 26 9.41 -20.15 -6.26
C VAL A 26 8.44 -21.06 -7.00
N ILE A 27 7.31 -21.37 -6.37
CA ILE A 27 6.14 -21.99 -7.00
C ILE A 27 5.07 -20.92 -7.17
N VAL A 28 4.66 -20.69 -8.42
CA VAL A 28 3.65 -19.68 -8.75
C VAL A 28 2.27 -20.31 -8.81
N TRP A 29 1.35 -19.76 -8.05
CA TRP A 29 -0.04 -20.21 -7.97
C TRP A 29 -0.96 -19.16 -8.57
N ASN A 30 -1.73 -19.51 -9.58
CA ASN A 30 -2.70 -18.59 -10.17
C ASN A 30 -3.96 -19.32 -10.62
N ARG A 31 -5.13 -18.69 -10.48
CA ARG A 31 -6.41 -19.27 -10.91
C ARG A 31 -6.42 -19.59 -12.42
N THR A 32 -5.83 -18.72 -13.21
CA THR A 32 -5.71 -18.87 -14.67
C THR A 32 -4.25 -19.12 -15.01
N ILE A 33 -3.91 -20.36 -15.36
CA ILE A 33 -2.53 -20.81 -15.63
C ILE A 33 -1.90 -19.98 -16.76
N GLU A 34 -2.66 -19.69 -17.82
CA GLU A 34 -2.18 -18.95 -19.00
C GLU A 34 -1.69 -17.54 -18.62
N LYS A 35 -2.35 -16.88 -17.66
CA LYS A 35 -1.91 -15.57 -17.14
C LYS A 35 -0.57 -15.69 -16.41
N ALA A 36 -0.36 -16.75 -15.64
CA ALA A 36 0.91 -16.97 -14.95
C ALA A 36 2.04 -17.33 -15.95
N ILE A 37 1.75 -18.16 -16.94
CA ILE A 37 2.70 -18.47 -18.04
C ILE A 37 3.09 -17.19 -18.78
N SER A 38 2.12 -16.35 -19.13
CA SER A 38 2.42 -15.04 -19.77
C SER A 38 3.27 -14.12 -18.91
N ALA A 39 3.13 -14.21 -17.58
CA ALA A 39 3.85 -13.35 -16.63
C ALA A 39 5.30 -13.80 -16.37
N VAL A 40 5.55 -15.11 -16.27
CA VAL A 40 6.83 -15.68 -15.80
C VAL A 40 7.25 -16.97 -16.51
N GLY A 41 6.53 -17.45 -17.52
CA GLY A 41 6.83 -18.70 -18.22
C GLY A 41 8.16 -18.68 -18.99
N ASP A 42 8.73 -17.48 -19.22
CA ASP A 42 10.05 -17.29 -19.79
C ASP A 42 11.22 -17.55 -18.81
N ILE A 43 10.93 -17.59 -17.50
CA ILE A 43 11.94 -17.74 -16.44
C ILE A 43 11.67 -18.89 -15.47
N THR A 44 10.48 -19.50 -15.49
CA THR A 44 10.16 -20.67 -14.67
C THR A 44 9.05 -21.53 -15.26
N ASN A 45 9.15 -22.85 -15.02
CA ASN A 45 8.08 -23.81 -15.29
C ASN A 45 7.31 -24.22 -14.01
N SER A 46 7.68 -23.69 -12.84
CA SER A 46 7.05 -24.00 -11.55
C SER A 46 5.74 -23.22 -11.37
N ILE A 47 4.78 -23.45 -12.28
CA ILE A 47 3.48 -22.78 -12.32
C ILE A 47 2.39 -23.80 -12.05
N LYS A 48 1.45 -23.48 -11.16
CA LYS A 48 0.34 -24.33 -10.75
C LYS A 48 -0.97 -23.56 -10.70
N GLU A 49 -2.07 -24.29 -10.96
CA GLU A 49 -3.40 -23.76 -10.74
C GLU A 49 -3.63 -23.55 -9.23
N PHE A 50 -4.10 -22.35 -8.87
CA PHE A 50 -4.37 -22.04 -7.47
C PHE A 50 -5.60 -22.81 -6.97
N ASP A 51 -5.36 -23.61 -5.97
CA ASP A 51 -6.33 -24.33 -5.15
C ASP A 51 -5.74 -24.46 -3.75
N ILE A 52 -6.49 -24.04 -2.73
CA ILE A 52 -5.97 -23.97 -1.35
C ILE A 52 -5.64 -25.35 -0.80
N GLN A 53 -6.37 -26.41 -1.20
CA GLN A 53 -6.10 -27.80 -0.77
C GLN A 53 -4.86 -28.37 -1.47
N LYS A 54 -4.64 -27.98 -2.74
CA LYS A 54 -3.41 -28.35 -3.47
C LYS A 54 -2.19 -27.63 -2.87
N LEU A 55 -2.36 -26.36 -2.46
CA LEU A 55 -1.31 -25.59 -1.78
C LEU A 55 -0.97 -26.23 -0.43
N GLU A 56 -1.97 -26.54 0.41
CA GLU A 56 -1.80 -27.21 1.70
C GLU A 56 -0.93 -28.46 1.61
N LYS A 57 -1.21 -29.33 0.63
CA LYS A 57 -0.45 -30.59 0.41
C LYS A 57 1.01 -30.38 0.03
N GLN A 58 1.39 -29.16 -0.37
CA GLN A 58 2.75 -28.86 -0.80
C GLN A 58 3.53 -28.01 0.20
N LEU A 59 2.83 -27.31 1.10
CA LEU A 59 3.46 -26.50 2.13
C LEU A 59 4.28 -27.36 3.09
N LYS A 60 5.46 -26.89 3.38
CA LYS A 60 6.37 -27.46 4.38
C LYS A 60 6.66 -26.43 5.44
N LYS A 61 7.14 -26.92 6.58
CA LYS A 61 7.62 -26.05 7.64
C LYS A 61 8.65 -25.06 7.10
N ASP A 62 8.55 -23.83 7.56
CA ASP A 62 9.39 -22.67 7.22
C ASP A 62 9.29 -22.20 5.74
N ASP A 63 8.34 -22.75 4.94
CA ASP A 63 8.04 -22.15 3.64
C ASP A 63 7.36 -20.78 3.80
N ILE A 64 7.34 -19.98 2.73
CA ILE A 64 6.75 -18.65 2.74
C ILE A 64 5.61 -18.60 1.72
N VAL A 65 4.40 -18.26 2.16
CA VAL A 65 3.27 -17.99 1.28
C VAL A 65 3.15 -16.50 1.06
N VAL A 66 3.24 -16.06 -0.18
CA VAL A 66 2.99 -14.67 -0.58
C VAL A 66 1.60 -14.57 -1.18
N SER A 67 0.75 -13.74 -0.60
CA SER A 67 -0.61 -13.52 -1.11
C SER A 67 -0.73 -12.18 -1.83
N MET A 68 -0.80 -12.26 -3.17
CA MET A 68 -1.18 -11.16 -4.07
C MET A 68 -2.60 -11.39 -4.64
N LEU A 69 -3.42 -12.13 -3.93
CA LEU A 69 -4.82 -12.42 -4.24
C LEU A 69 -5.74 -11.31 -3.69
N PRO A 70 -7.03 -11.31 -4.05
CA PRO A 70 -8.05 -10.47 -3.40
C PRO A 70 -8.09 -10.68 -1.88
N GLY A 71 -8.50 -9.63 -1.14
CA GLY A 71 -8.44 -9.54 0.33
C GLY A 71 -9.06 -10.72 1.08
N ASP A 72 -10.14 -11.29 0.55
CA ASP A 72 -10.86 -12.42 1.17
C ASP A 72 -10.00 -13.70 1.32
N TRP A 73 -8.89 -13.79 0.57
CA TRP A 73 -7.96 -14.91 0.65
C TRP A 73 -6.88 -14.76 1.71
N HIS A 74 -6.63 -13.56 2.23
CA HIS A 74 -5.48 -13.33 3.10
C HIS A 74 -5.60 -14.05 4.45
N VAL A 75 -6.74 -13.93 5.14
CA VAL A 75 -6.94 -14.60 6.42
C VAL A 75 -7.01 -16.13 6.28
N PRO A 76 -7.74 -16.71 5.30
CA PRO A 76 -7.68 -18.16 5.04
C PRO A 76 -6.25 -18.68 4.80
N LEU A 77 -5.45 -17.98 3.99
CA LEU A 77 -4.05 -18.36 3.74
C LEU A 77 -3.16 -18.21 4.98
N ALA A 78 -3.33 -17.14 5.76
CA ALA A 78 -2.57 -16.98 7.01
C ALA A 78 -2.90 -18.07 8.03
N LYS A 79 -4.17 -18.50 8.14
CA LYS A 79 -4.57 -19.63 8.98
C LYS A 79 -3.96 -20.95 8.47
N LEU A 80 -3.93 -21.16 7.16
CA LEU A 80 -3.25 -22.31 6.55
C LEU A 80 -1.76 -22.30 6.87
N CYS A 81 -1.10 -21.13 6.77
CA CYS A 81 0.32 -20.99 7.13
C CYS A 81 0.59 -21.38 8.58
N LEU A 82 -0.24 -20.96 9.52
CA LEU A 82 -0.12 -21.38 10.93
C LEU A 82 -0.24 -22.88 11.09
N ALA A 83 -1.23 -23.52 10.41
CA ALA A 83 -1.45 -24.96 10.48
C ALA A 83 -0.27 -25.75 9.88
N CYS A 84 0.35 -25.25 8.79
CA CYS A 84 1.47 -25.90 8.10
C CYS A 84 2.84 -25.46 8.62
N GLN A 85 2.92 -24.65 9.69
CA GLN A 85 4.16 -24.07 10.22
C GLN A 85 4.98 -23.32 9.18
N SER A 86 4.31 -22.50 8.35
CA SER A 86 4.90 -21.66 7.30
C SER A 86 4.64 -20.18 7.57
N HIS A 87 5.39 -19.29 6.91
CA HIS A 87 5.25 -17.84 7.04
C HIS A 87 4.26 -17.29 6.00
N PHE A 88 3.71 -16.11 6.28
CA PHE A 88 2.79 -15.40 5.37
C PHE A 88 3.27 -13.98 5.09
N VAL A 89 3.17 -13.55 3.83
CA VAL A 89 3.50 -12.18 3.40
C VAL A 89 2.41 -11.62 2.50
N SER A 90 1.99 -10.37 2.72
CA SER A 90 0.97 -9.67 1.92
C SER A 90 1.22 -8.16 1.86
N SER A 91 0.86 -7.52 0.74
CA SER A 91 0.84 -6.07 0.61
C SER A 91 -0.40 -5.41 1.19
N SER A 92 -1.38 -6.18 1.68
CA SER A 92 -2.68 -5.68 2.11
C SER A 92 -2.70 -5.25 3.57
N TYR A 93 -3.67 -4.38 3.91
CA TYR A 93 -3.92 -3.96 5.28
C TYR A 93 -4.22 -5.12 6.23
N ILE A 94 -3.77 -4.99 7.48
CA ILE A 94 -4.08 -5.92 8.57
C ILE A 94 -5.56 -5.77 8.95
N SER A 95 -6.38 -6.78 8.63
CA SER A 95 -7.77 -6.82 9.09
C SER A 95 -7.87 -7.16 10.58
N PRO A 96 -9.04 -6.90 11.23
CA PRO A 96 -9.28 -7.35 12.60
C PRO A 96 -9.04 -8.85 12.78
N GLU A 97 -9.54 -9.67 11.85
CA GLU A 97 -9.41 -11.14 11.88
C GLU A 97 -7.95 -11.58 11.67
N MET A 98 -7.17 -10.86 10.85
CA MET A 98 -5.73 -11.10 10.73
C MET A 98 -5.02 -10.80 12.05
N ARG A 99 -5.38 -9.73 12.72
CA ARG A 99 -4.79 -9.32 14.01
C ARG A 99 -5.00 -10.36 15.11
N GLU A 100 -6.16 -11.04 15.11
CA GLU A 100 -6.45 -12.13 16.05
C GLU A 100 -5.46 -13.30 15.97
N LEU A 101 -4.77 -13.47 14.84
CA LEU A 101 -3.78 -14.54 14.64
C LEU A 101 -2.43 -14.23 15.30
N HIS A 102 -2.24 -13.03 15.86
CA HIS A 102 -0.94 -12.56 16.38
C HIS A 102 -0.33 -13.51 17.41
N ASN A 103 -1.08 -13.85 18.45
CA ASN A 103 -0.57 -14.68 19.56
C ASN A 103 -0.18 -16.06 19.06
N ALA A 104 -1.01 -16.70 18.24
CA ALA A 104 -0.69 -18.01 17.67
C ALA A 104 0.57 -17.98 16.79
N ALA A 105 0.77 -16.89 16.03
CA ALA A 105 1.98 -16.70 15.23
C ALA A 105 3.23 -16.49 16.11
N VAL A 106 3.13 -15.76 17.22
CA VAL A 106 4.22 -15.59 18.19
C VAL A 106 4.58 -16.93 18.84
N GLU A 107 3.60 -17.67 19.33
CA GLU A 107 3.80 -18.97 20.00
C GLU A 107 4.44 -20.02 19.07
N THR A 108 4.15 -19.97 17.78
CA THR A 108 4.70 -20.89 16.77
C THR A 108 6.00 -20.38 16.14
N GLY A 109 6.43 -19.15 16.43
CA GLY A 109 7.63 -18.56 15.84
C GLY A 109 7.47 -18.11 14.40
N LEU A 110 6.24 -17.89 13.93
CA LEU A 110 5.93 -17.60 12.53
C LEU A 110 5.68 -16.10 12.30
N CYS A 111 6.12 -15.60 11.15
CA CYS A 111 5.85 -14.23 10.69
C CYS A 111 4.60 -14.23 9.80
N LEU A 112 3.61 -13.41 10.15
CA LEU A 112 2.47 -13.07 9.30
C LEU A 112 2.60 -11.57 8.95
N LEU A 113 3.46 -11.29 7.97
CA LEU A 113 3.88 -9.93 7.60
C LEU A 113 2.93 -9.36 6.56
N ASN A 114 2.34 -8.23 6.86
CA ASN A 114 1.36 -7.54 6.03
C ASN A 114 1.82 -6.11 5.74
N GLU A 115 1.08 -5.37 4.92
CA GLU A 115 1.33 -3.95 4.67
C GLU A 115 2.75 -3.67 4.17
N VAL A 116 3.26 -4.53 3.28
CA VAL A 116 4.62 -4.39 2.70
C VAL A 116 4.58 -4.07 1.21
N GLY A 117 3.60 -3.26 0.80
CA GLY A 117 3.47 -2.75 -0.56
C GLY A 117 3.88 -1.27 -0.68
N LEU A 118 3.05 -0.50 -1.37
CA LEU A 118 3.23 0.94 -1.59
C LEU A 118 2.52 1.77 -0.50
N ASP A 119 1.21 1.68 -0.45
CA ASP A 119 0.27 2.25 0.51
C ASP A 119 -0.88 1.23 0.70
N PRO A 120 -0.68 0.37 1.69
CA PRO A 120 0.28 0.40 2.80
C PRO A 120 1.65 -0.25 2.48
N GLY A 121 2.71 0.35 3.02
CA GLY A 121 4.08 -0.20 2.98
C GLY A 121 5.17 0.86 2.89
N ILE A 122 5.46 1.38 1.71
CA ILE A 122 6.50 2.43 1.54
C ILE A 122 6.15 3.68 2.36
N ASP A 123 4.88 4.05 2.44
CA ASP A 123 4.38 5.14 3.28
C ASP A 123 4.71 4.94 4.76
N HIS A 124 4.69 3.70 5.25
CA HIS A 124 5.07 3.37 6.63
C HIS A 124 6.57 3.61 6.86
N LEU A 125 7.42 3.19 5.92
CA LEU A 125 8.86 3.41 6.01
C LEU A 125 9.20 4.90 6.07
N MET A 126 8.55 5.70 5.21
CA MET A 126 8.69 7.17 5.21
C MET A 126 8.19 7.79 6.52
N ALA A 127 7.04 7.33 7.02
CA ALA A 127 6.47 7.80 8.29
C ALA A 127 7.42 7.52 9.45
N HIS A 128 7.94 6.30 9.57
CA HIS A 128 8.90 5.92 10.61
C HIS A 128 10.17 6.79 10.54
N THR A 129 10.69 7.05 9.33
CA THR A 129 11.86 7.91 9.15
C THR A 129 11.60 9.33 9.66
N LEU A 130 10.48 9.96 9.28
CA LEU A 130 10.20 11.35 9.69
C LEU A 130 9.92 11.47 11.19
N ILE A 131 9.21 10.49 11.76
CA ILE A 131 8.89 10.49 13.19
C ILE A 131 10.17 10.30 14.02
N GLU A 132 11.05 9.40 13.59
CA GLU A 132 12.34 9.20 14.29
C GLU A 132 13.26 10.40 14.13
N ASP A 133 13.31 11.03 12.94
CA ASP A 133 14.04 12.29 12.71
C ASP A 133 13.55 13.42 13.61
N TYR A 134 12.21 13.59 13.75
CA TYR A 134 11.67 14.61 14.65
C TYR A 134 11.96 14.29 16.11
N ARG A 135 11.78 13.03 16.53
CA ARG A 135 12.04 12.59 17.91
C ARG A 135 13.48 12.86 18.34
N ASN A 136 14.44 12.72 17.44
CA ASN A 136 15.87 12.95 17.69
C ASN A 136 16.32 14.39 17.37
N SER A 137 15.41 15.26 16.94
CA SER A 137 15.75 16.65 16.63
C SER A 137 15.83 17.51 17.89
N LYS A 138 16.59 18.60 17.81
CA LYS A 138 16.65 19.62 18.88
C LYS A 138 15.34 20.42 19.03
N ASP A 139 14.45 20.34 18.05
CA ASP A 139 13.18 21.07 17.98
C ASP A 139 12.00 20.21 18.50
N GLN A 140 12.30 18.97 18.96
CA GLN A 140 11.30 18.11 19.58
C GLN A 140 10.86 18.72 20.92
N ASP A 141 9.55 18.91 21.07
CA ASP A 141 8.90 19.37 22.27
C ASP A 141 7.48 18.79 22.32
N ASP A 142 7.05 18.28 23.47
CA ASP A 142 5.73 17.71 23.66
C ASP A 142 4.62 18.76 23.60
N GLU A 143 4.98 20.06 23.77
CA GLU A 143 4.06 21.18 23.63
C GLU A 143 3.77 21.58 22.19
N ASN A 144 4.57 21.09 21.23
CA ASN A 144 4.36 21.37 19.81
C ASN A 144 3.07 20.71 19.28
N ASP A 145 2.34 21.44 18.44
CA ASP A 145 1.22 20.92 17.66
C ASP A 145 1.75 20.10 16.50
N ILE A 146 1.37 18.82 16.43
CA ILE A 146 1.84 17.88 15.41
C ILE A 146 0.80 17.72 14.31
N SER A 147 1.22 17.98 13.08
CA SER A 147 0.45 17.70 11.86
C SER A 147 1.17 16.64 11.03
N PHE A 148 0.48 15.54 10.77
CA PHE A 148 0.95 14.43 9.94
C PHE A 148 0.00 14.18 8.79
N PHE A 149 0.53 14.00 7.59
CA PHE A 149 -0.25 13.45 6.48
C PHE A 149 0.58 12.52 5.61
N SER A 150 -0.11 11.55 5.01
CA SER A 150 0.40 10.64 4.00
C SER A 150 -0.60 10.60 2.85
N TYR A 151 -0.20 11.05 1.66
CA TYR A 151 -1.04 11.04 0.47
C TYR A 151 -0.38 10.25 -0.65
N CYS A 152 -1.08 9.22 -1.14
CA CYS A 152 -0.61 8.36 -2.22
C CYS A 152 -1.57 8.38 -3.41
N GLY A 153 -1.04 8.43 -4.62
CA GLY A 153 -1.83 8.33 -5.85
C GLY A 153 -1.12 7.61 -6.98
N GLY A 154 -1.79 6.59 -7.53
CA GLY A 154 -1.48 6.06 -8.85
C GLY A 154 -2.32 6.82 -9.87
N ILE A 155 -1.69 7.49 -10.82
CA ILE A 155 -2.28 8.42 -11.76
C ILE A 155 -1.68 8.21 -13.16
N PRO A 156 -2.36 8.60 -14.26
CA PRO A 156 -1.71 8.62 -15.56
C PRO A 156 -0.60 9.67 -15.61
N LYS A 157 0.53 9.35 -16.22
CA LYS A 157 1.62 10.30 -16.43
C LYS A 157 1.18 11.48 -17.30
N VAL A 158 0.36 11.22 -18.30
CA VAL A 158 -0.26 12.24 -19.15
C VAL A 158 -1.71 12.36 -18.75
N LYS A 159 -2.12 13.55 -18.31
CA LYS A 159 -3.49 13.81 -17.89
C LYS A 159 -4.47 13.56 -19.05
N ASN A 160 -5.55 12.84 -18.76
CA ASN A 160 -6.68 12.61 -19.66
C ASN A 160 -7.94 13.35 -19.15
N PRO A 161 -9.04 13.44 -19.92
CA PRO A 161 -10.28 14.08 -19.48
C PRO A 161 -10.90 13.44 -18.23
N PHE A 162 -10.72 12.12 -18.03
CA PHE A 162 -11.19 11.37 -16.84
C PHE A 162 -10.33 11.61 -15.60
N CYS A 163 -9.16 12.26 -15.76
CA CYS A 163 -8.16 12.54 -14.70
C CYS A 163 -7.69 11.28 -13.96
N TYR A 164 -7.87 10.09 -14.56
CA TYR A 164 -7.49 8.81 -13.96
C TYR A 164 -7.33 7.71 -15.02
N LYS A 165 -6.53 6.68 -14.70
CA LYS A 165 -6.47 5.37 -15.34
C LYS A 165 -6.17 4.30 -14.30
N PHE A 166 -6.63 3.08 -14.54
CA PHE A 166 -6.52 2.01 -13.55
C PHE A 166 -5.21 1.23 -13.74
N SER A 167 -4.27 1.39 -12.82
CA SER A 167 -3.05 0.56 -12.68
C SER A 167 -3.20 -0.56 -11.64
N TRP A 168 -4.33 -0.61 -10.95
CA TRP A 168 -4.70 -1.63 -9.97
C TRP A 168 -6.21 -1.84 -9.98
N SER A 169 -6.76 -2.64 -9.05
CA SER A 169 -8.16 -3.06 -9.01
C SER A 169 -9.18 -1.91 -9.07
N PRO A 170 -9.96 -1.74 -10.15
CA PRO A 170 -11.02 -0.73 -10.22
C PRO A 170 -12.08 -0.94 -9.12
N LEU A 171 -12.45 -2.19 -8.86
CA LEU A 171 -13.38 -2.53 -7.78
C LEU A 171 -12.85 -2.07 -6.41
N GLY A 172 -11.54 -2.20 -6.19
CA GLY A 172 -10.89 -1.70 -4.98
C GLY A 172 -11.00 -0.17 -4.84
N VAL A 173 -10.87 0.57 -5.95
CA VAL A 173 -11.07 2.04 -5.97
C VAL A 173 -12.51 2.40 -5.62
N LEU A 174 -13.50 1.76 -6.23
CA LEU A 174 -14.93 2.04 -5.98
C LEU A 174 -15.34 1.68 -4.54
N LYS A 175 -14.88 0.54 -4.01
CA LYS A 175 -15.11 0.15 -2.61
C LYS A 175 -14.49 1.15 -1.63
N ALA A 176 -13.29 1.66 -1.91
CA ALA A 176 -12.65 2.68 -1.09
C ALA A 176 -13.43 4.00 -1.11
N LEU A 177 -13.96 4.40 -2.28
CA LEU A 177 -14.79 5.60 -2.41
C LEU A 177 -16.14 5.46 -1.68
N LYS A 178 -16.72 4.28 -1.66
CA LYS A 178 -17.97 4.01 -0.92
C LYS A 178 -17.78 4.02 0.60
N SER A 179 -16.58 3.72 1.07
CA SER A 179 -16.26 3.60 2.50
C SER A 179 -16.09 4.97 3.16
N PRO A 180 -16.56 5.16 4.42
CA PRO A 180 -16.26 6.35 5.19
C PRO A 180 -14.77 6.41 5.52
N SER A 181 -14.29 7.61 5.86
CA SER A 181 -12.93 7.82 6.34
C SER A 181 -12.93 8.54 7.68
N ARG A 182 -11.90 8.27 8.49
CA ARG A 182 -11.71 8.86 9.82
C ARG A 182 -10.28 9.38 9.96
N SER A 183 -10.14 10.59 10.47
CA SER A 183 -8.87 11.30 10.61
C SER A 183 -8.89 12.23 11.82
N ILE A 184 -7.79 12.95 12.10
CA ILE A 184 -7.79 14.06 13.05
C ILE A 184 -7.65 15.36 12.26
N LYS A 185 -8.49 16.35 12.59
CA LYS A 185 -8.44 17.70 12.09
C LYS A 185 -8.71 18.69 13.23
N ASP A 186 -7.86 19.70 13.37
CA ASP A 186 -7.96 20.70 14.43
C ASP A 186 -8.15 20.08 15.83
N PHE A 187 -7.28 19.09 16.16
CA PHE A 187 -7.24 18.32 17.44
C PHE A 187 -8.47 17.47 17.72
N LYS A 188 -9.36 17.25 16.74
CA LYS A 188 -10.60 16.48 16.89
C LYS A 188 -10.69 15.39 15.83
N GLU A 189 -11.36 14.30 16.18
CA GLU A 189 -11.74 13.31 15.18
C GLU A 189 -12.65 13.95 14.13
N PHE A 190 -12.35 13.64 12.88
CA PHE A 190 -13.08 14.11 11.70
C PHE A 190 -13.49 12.93 10.85
N ASP A 191 -14.80 12.74 10.71
CA ASP A 191 -15.41 11.70 9.92
C ASP A 191 -15.94 12.26 8.60
N ALA A 192 -15.51 11.69 7.47
CA ALA A 192 -16.10 11.95 6.18
C ALA A 192 -16.88 10.71 5.72
N GLN A 193 -18.20 10.84 5.61
CA GLN A 193 -19.08 9.74 5.18
C GLN A 193 -18.76 9.27 3.77
N ARG A 194 -18.32 10.20 2.93
CA ARG A 194 -17.80 9.95 1.58
C ARG A 194 -16.48 10.71 1.42
N PRO A 195 -15.43 10.06 0.91
CA PRO A 195 -14.13 10.71 0.72
C PRO A 195 -14.20 12.00 -0.09
N TRP A 196 -15.02 12.04 -1.13
CA TRP A 196 -15.17 13.23 -1.98
C TRP A 196 -15.79 14.45 -1.31
N ASN A 197 -16.43 14.29 -0.15
CA ASN A 197 -16.95 15.41 0.65
C ASN A 197 -15.82 16.15 1.40
N ALA A 198 -14.65 15.55 1.50
CA ALA A 198 -13.48 16.10 2.20
C ALA A 198 -12.30 16.37 1.25
N ILE A 199 -12.57 16.51 -0.06
CA ILE A 199 -11.53 16.85 -1.04
C ILE A 199 -10.98 18.25 -0.75
N SER A 200 -9.67 18.36 -0.70
CA SER A 200 -8.92 19.61 -0.63
C SER A 200 -7.78 19.62 -1.67
N THR A 201 -7.16 20.78 -1.83
CA THR A 201 -6.02 20.95 -2.73
C THR A 201 -4.72 20.84 -1.94
N TYR A 202 -3.75 20.15 -2.51
CA TYR A 202 -2.40 20.02 -1.96
C TYR A 202 -1.35 20.24 -3.04
N THR A 203 -0.37 21.10 -2.76
CA THR A 203 0.79 21.30 -3.63
C THR A 203 1.95 20.45 -3.13
N ALA A 204 2.25 19.36 -3.87
CA ALA A 204 3.39 18.51 -3.55
C ALA A 204 4.70 19.21 -3.86
N PRO A 205 5.70 19.17 -2.94
CA PRO A 205 7.01 19.78 -3.14
C PRO A 205 7.91 18.90 -4.01
N LEU A 206 7.45 18.62 -5.20
CA LEU A 206 8.22 17.95 -6.26
C LEU A 206 9.29 18.91 -6.80
N PRO A 207 10.29 18.45 -7.59
CA PRO A 207 11.28 19.32 -8.23
C PRO A 207 10.65 20.50 -9.00
N VAL A 208 9.50 20.26 -9.62
CA VAL A 208 8.56 21.28 -10.08
C VAL A 208 7.29 21.11 -9.25
N PRO A 209 6.96 22.05 -8.35
CA PRO A 209 5.78 21.95 -7.50
C PRO A 209 4.52 21.71 -8.30
N GLU A 210 3.71 20.74 -7.90
CA GLU A 210 2.50 20.31 -8.64
C GLU A 210 1.30 20.24 -7.69
N GLU A 211 0.17 20.75 -8.16
CA GLU A 211 -1.07 20.78 -7.41
C GLU A 211 -1.93 19.56 -7.70
N PHE A 212 -2.39 18.91 -6.63
CA PHE A 212 -3.25 17.73 -6.65
C PHE A 212 -4.52 17.96 -5.84
N GLU A 213 -5.53 17.15 -6.10
CA GLU A 213 -6.68 16.97 -5.22
C GLU A 213 -6.41 15.80 -4.27
N VAL A 214 -6.63 16.01 -2.97
CA VAL A 214 -6.40 14.99 -1.93
C VAL A 214 -7.65 14.83 -1.07
N TYR A 215 -7.85 13.61 -0.57
CA TYR A 215 -8.95 13.30 0.35
C TYR A 215 -8.55 12.20 1.33
N PRO A 216 -9.10 12.19 2.56
CA PRO A 216 -8.83 11.15 3.54
C PRO A 216 -9.35 9.80 3.04
N ASN A 217 -8.61 8.74 3.33
CA ASN A 217 -8.92 7.39 2.91
C ASN A 217 -8.95 6.44 4.11
N ARG A 218 -10.05 5.71 4.30
CA ARG A 218 -10.22 4.75 5.40
C ARG A 218 -10.08 5.37 6.79
N ASP A 219 -9.82 4.54 7.81
CA ASP A 219 -9.55 4.98 9.18
C ASP A 219 -8.03 5.22 9.36
N SER A 220 -7.65 6.46 9.60
CA SER A 220 -6.26 6.85 9.84
C SER A 220 -5.83 6.64 11.30
N LEU A 221 -6.76 6.60 12.26
CA LEU A 221 -6.42 6.65 13.70
C LEU A 221 -5.59 5.47 14.21
N PRO A 222 -5.79 4.22 13.76
CA PRO A 222 -4.95 3.09 14.18
C PRO A 222 -3.45 3.30 13.92
N PHE A 223 -3.12 4.10 12.89
CA PHE A 223 -1.74 4.35 12.49
C PHE A 223 -0.99 5.29 13.44
N ILE A 224 -1.68 6.05 14.30
CA ILE A 224 -1.05 6.83 15.38
C ILE A 224 -0.22 5.90 16.28
N ASN A 225 -0.81 4.78 16.69
CA ASN A 225 -0.13 3.78 17.50
C ASN A 225 0.89 2.97 16.67
N GLN A 226 0.56 2.62 15.44
CA GLN A 226 1.42 1.84 14.55
C GLN A 226 2.73 2.60 14.24
N TYR A 227 2.65 3.91 14.01
CA TYR A 227 3.81 4.77 13.81
C TYR A 227 4.49 5.20 15.12
N ARG A 228 3.97 4.74 16.28
CA ARG A 228 4.53 5.02 17.60
C ARG A 228 4.63 6.52 17.91
N LEU A 229 3.65 7.32 17.51
CA LEU A 229 3.59 8.70 17.94
C LEU A 229 3.53 8.74 19.49
N SER A 230 4.23 9.72 20.09
CA SER A 230 4.19 9.87 21.54
C SER A 230 2.76 10.18 21.99
N LYS A 231 2.32 9.55 23.09
CA LYS A 231 1.02 9.84 23.71
C LYS A 231 0.92 11.26 24.27
N ASN A 232 2.06 11.90 24.49
CA ASN A 232 2.13 13.26 24.98
C ASN A 232 2.04 14.31 23.86
N TRP A 233 2.24 13.91 22.62
CA TRP A 233 2.21 14.84 21.48
C TRP A 233 0.79 15.33 21.23
N LYS A 234 0.65 16.63 21.01
CA LYS A 234 -0.61 17.29 20.66
C LYS A 234 -0.88 17.12 19.18
N ILE A 235 -1.66 16.11 18.82
CA ILE A 235 -1.95 15.81 17.42
C ILE A 235 -3.03 16.77 16.91
N LYS A 236 -2.61 17.77 16.13
CA LYS A 236 -3.48 18.75 15.49
C LYS A 236 -4.14 18.18 14.24
N GLU A 237 -3.35 17.48 13.41
CA GLU A 237 -3.82 16.84 12.20
C GLU A 237 -3.17 15.47 12.05
N PHE A 238 -3.96 14.48 11.66
CA PHE A 238 -3.44 13.16 11.31
C PHE A 238 -4.32 12.54 10.23
N VAL A 239 -3.81 12.45 9.01
CA VAL A 239 -4.56 11.92 7.87
C VAL A 239 -3.70 11.05 6.98
N ARG A 240 -4.24 9.88 6.61
CA ARG A 240 -3.79 9.09 5.47
C ARG A 240 -4.84 9.22 4.40
N GLY A 241 -4.42 9.46 3.18
CA GLY A 241 -5.36 9.82 2.14
C GLY A 241 -4.87 9.48 0.73
N THR A 242 -5.73 9.78 -0.21
CA THR A 242 -5.50 9.53 -1.62
C THR A 242 -5.22 10.84 -2.35
N LEU A 243 -4.28 10.78 -3.29
CA LEU A 243 -3.90 11.87 -4.18
C LEU A 243 -4.47 11.61 -5.59
N ARG A 244 -5.00 12.66 -6.21
CA ARG A 244 -5.57 12.63 -7.56
C ARG A 244 -5.12 13.85 -8.36
N LEU A 245 -5.15 13.74 -9.69
CA LEU A 245 -4.90 14.88 -10.57
C LEU A 245 -5.92 16.00 -10.35
N LYS A 246 -5.48 17.24 -10.44
CA LYS A 246 -6.38 18.41 -10.39
C LYS A 246 -7.49 18.28 -11.42
N GLY A 247 -8.75 18.45 -10.99
CA GLY A 247 -9.95 18.29 -11.78
C GLY A 247 -10.61 16.90 -11.70
N TRP A 248 -10.03 15.96 -10.94
CA TRP A 248 -10.60 14.63 -10.74
C TRP A 248 -11.99 14.68 -10.10
N LYS A 249 -12.21 15.56 -9.12
CA LYS A 249 -13.53 15.74 -8.48
C LYS A 249 -14.63 16.00 -9.49
N ASN A 250 -14.37 16.88 -10.44
CA ASN A 250 -15.35 17.23 -11.47
C ASN A 250 -15.53 16.10 -12.49
N ALA A 251 -14.42 15.47 -12.91
CA ALA A 251 -14.45 14.38 -13.87
C ALA A 251 -15.18 13.13 -13.35
N TRP A 252 -15.22 12.94 -12.01
CA TRP A 252 -15.84 11.77 -11.37
C TRP A 252 -17.21 12.06 -10.75
N SER A 253 -17.79 13.24 -10.95
CA SER A 253 -19.06 13.64 -10.33
C SER A 253 -20.22 12.69 -10.61
N GLU A 254 -20.30 12.13 -11.81
CA GLU A 254 -21.32 11.14 -12.18
C GLU A 254 -21.11 9.82 -11.44
N ILE A 255 -19.86 9.35 -11.34
CA ILE A 255 -19.51 8.13 -10.61
C ILE A 255 -19.82 8.28 -9.11
N PHE A 256 -19.55 9.45 -8.51
CA PHE A 256 -19.95 9.72 -7.13
C PHE A 256 -21.46 9.64 -6.96
N SER A 257 -22.22 10.21 -7.91
CA SER A 257 -23.67 10.15 -7.88
C SER A 257 -24.21 8.72 -8.02
N GLU A 258 -23.56 7.88 -8.80
CA GLU A 258 -23.92 6.47 -8.94
C GLU A 258 -23.61 5.69 -7.67
N ILE A 259 -22.42 5.87 -7.07
CA ILE A 259 -22.05 5.23 -5.80
C ILE A 259 -23.00 5.66 -4.68
N GLU A 260 -23.45 6.93 -4.64
CA GLU A 260 -24.38 7.43 -3.62
C GLU A 260 -25.74 6.76 -3.68
N LYS A 261 -26.17 6.32 -4.84
CA LYS A 261 -27.44 5.59 -5.03
C LYS A 261 -27.40 4.15 -4.54
N LEU A 262 -26.19 3.62 -4.31
CA LEU A 262 -26.00 2.25 -3.84
C LEU A 262 -26.30 2.18 -2.33
N SER A 263 -27.42 1.56 -1.96
CA SER A 263 -27.89 1.43 -0.57
C SER A 263 -28.62 0.11 -0.29
N GLY A 264 -28.29 -0.95 -1.03
CA GLY A 264 -29.04 -2.20 -0.97
C GLY A 264 -28.17 -3.47 -0.97
N GLU A 265 -28.83 -4.62 -0.91
CA GLU A 265 -28.19 -5.95 -0.85
C GLU A 265 -27.36 -6.30 -2.10
N ASN A 266 -27.61 -5.64 -3.24
CA ASN A 266 -26.93 -5.88 -4.51
C ASN A 266 -25.79 -4.91 -4.80
N ASP A 267 -25.36 -4.13 -3.82
CA ASP A 267 -24.32 -3.10 -4.00
C ASP A 267 -23.00 -3.63 -4.54
N ASP A 268 -22.55 -4.79 -4.04
CA ASP A 268 -21.29 -5.40 -4.49
C ASP A 268 -21.36 -5.87 -5.95
N GLU A 269 -22.51 -6.37 -6.40
CA GLU A 269 -22.71 -6.73 -7.81
C GLU A 269 -22.72 -5.51 -8.71
N GLN A 270 -23.37 -4.42 -8.28
CA GLN A 270 -23.42 -3.17 -9.03
C GLN A 270 -22.04 -2.51 -9.12
N LEU A 271 -21.30 -2.46 -8.00
CA LEU A 271 -19.91 -1.98 -8.00
C LEU A 271 -19.01 -2.83 -8.92
N THR A 272 -19.24 -4.13 -8.98
CA THR A 272 -18.49 -5.01 -9.88
C THR A 272 -18.78 -4.67 -11.35
N LYS A 273 -20.04 -4.49 -11.72
CA LYS A 273 -20.43 -4.07 -13.08
C LYS A 273 -19.83 -2.71 -13.46
N MET A 274 -19.91 -1.72 -12.56
CA MET A 274 -19.27 -0.42 -12.76
C MET A 274 -17.75 -0.56 -12.94
N SER A 275 -17.12 -1.39 -12.11
CA SER A 275 -15.69 -1.68 -12.19
C SER A 275 -15.28 -2.25 -13.54
N ASP A 276 -16.04 -3.22 -14.07
CA ASP A 276 -15.76 -3.85 -15.36
C ASP A 276 -15.89 -2.86 -16.52
N GLN A 277 -16.91 -2.01 -16.49
CA GLN A 277 -17.10 -0.96 -17.49
C GLN A 277 -15.96 0.07 -17.44
N LEU A 278 -15.66 0.58 -16.25
CA LEU A 278 -14.58 1.57 -16.05
C LEU A 278 -13.22 1.03 -16.48
N TRP A 279 -12.98 -0.28 -16.26
CA TRP A 279 -11.77 -0.94 -16.75
C TRP A 279 -11.68 -0.92 -18.27
N LEU A 280 -12.77 -1.27 -18.98
CA LEU A 280 -12.80 -1.27 -20.44
C LEU A 280 -12.50 0.11 -21.04
N GLU A 281 -12.98 1.17 -20.38
CA GLU A 281 -12.86 2.55 -20.87
C GLU A 281 -11.58 3.24 -20.46
N ASN A 282 -10.99 2.86 -19.31
CA ASN A 282 -9.92 3.62 -18.65
C ASN A 282 -8.73 2.76 -18.21
N ALA A 283 -8.53 1.58 -18.80
CA ALA A 283 -7.28 0.84 -18.66
C ALA A 283 -6.13 1.56 -19.39
N TYR A 284 -4.91 1.27 -18.99
CA TYR A 284 -3.73 1.76 -19.72
C TYR A 284 -3.58 1.03 -21.05
N ASP A 285 -3.34 1.76 -22.11
CA ASP A 285 -2.91 1.21 -23.39
C ASP A 285 -1.45 0.75 -23.31
N LYS A 286 -1.03 -0.10 -24.26
CA LYS A 286 0.29 -0.76 -24.27
C LYS A 286 1.49 0.22 -24.17
N ASN A 287 1.32 1.46 -24.62
CA ASN A 287 2.39 2.47 -24.64
C ASN A 287 2.15 3.60 -23.63
N GLU A 288 1.10 3.50 -22.82
CA GLU A 288 0.84 4.48 -21.81
C GLU A 288 1.57 4.17 -20.50
N VAL A 289 2.04 5.22 -19.88
CA VAL A 289 2.85 5.15 -18.66
C VAL A 289 2.03 5.67 -17.49
N ASP A 290 2.00 4.90 -16.42
CA ASP A 290 1.47 5.35 -15.14
C ASP A 290 2.53 6.17 -14.38
N ARG A 291 2.06 6.87 -13.37
CA ARG A 291 2.85 7.61 -12.41
C ARG A 291 2.33 7.35 -11.01
N VAL A 292 3.23 7.19 -10.06
CA VAL A 292 2.91 7.13 -8.64
C VAL A 292 3.55 8.32 -7.95
N VAL A 293 2.72 9.09 -7.23
CA VAL A 293 3.19 10.14 -6.32
C VAL A 293 2.80 9.74 -4.90
N LEU A 294 3.78 9.70 -4.01
CA LEU A 294 3.58 9.47 -2.58
C LEU A 294 4.27 10.58 -1.81
N VAL A 295 3.53 11.20 -0.89
CA VAL A 295 4.02 12.29 -0.04
C VAL A 295 3.68 11.96 1.40
N VAL A 296 4.69 11.94 2.27
CA VAL A 296 4.51 11.80 3.72
C VAL A 296 5.13 13.01 4.39
N SER A 297 4.39 13.71 5.23
CA SER A 297 4.84 14.93 5.88
C SER A 297 4.59 14.88 7.37
N LEU A 298 5.56 15.37 8.13
CA LEU A 298 5.43 15.65 9.55
C LEU A 298 5.85 17.09 9.82
N LYS A 299 4.98 17.82 10.49
CA LYS A 299 5.21 19.22 10.90
C LYS A 299 4.97 19.37 12.40
N ALA A 300 5.88 20.02 13.08
CA ALA A 300 5.72 20.45 14.46
C ALA A 300 5.69 21.99 14.50
N SER A 301 4.72 22.56 15.21
CA SER A 301 4.54 24.02 15.32
C SER A 301 4.13 24.43 16.72
N ASP A 302 4.47 25.66 17.08
CA ASP A 302 4.05 26.34 18.29
C ASP A 302 3.13 27.48 17.84
N GLY A 303 1.82 27.23 17.93
CA GLY A 303 0.82 28.07 17.28
C GLY A 303 1.02 28.14 15.77
N GLU A 304 1.24 29.36 15.25
CA GLU A 304 1.51 29.58 13.82
C GLU A 304 2.99 29.39 13.43
N LYS A 305 3.90 29.34 14.40
CA LYS A 305 5.34 29.26 14.16
C LYS A 305 5.75 27.81 13.91
N THR A 306 6.20 27.49 12.69
CA THR A 306 6.82 26.20 12.38
C THR A 306 8.16 26.08 13.11
N LYS A 307 8.33 25.00 13.88
CA LYS A 307 9.57 24.64 14.59
C LYS A 307 10.36 23.61 13.80
N TRP A 308 9.66 22.64 13.24
CA TRP A 308 10.24 21.56 12.44
C TRP A 308 9.26 21.15 11.36
N HIS A 309 9.73 20.92 10.13
CA HIS A 309 8.90 20.44 9.04
C HIS A 309 9.74 19.70 8.01
N LYS A 310 9.46 18.43 7.83
CA LYS A 310 10.04 17.64 6.75
C LYS A 310 8.93 16.91 5.98
N THR A 311 9.13 16.79 4.69
CA THR A 311 8.23 16.07 3.78
C THR A 311 9.05 15.10 2.95
N TYR A 312 8.73 13.84 3.04
CA TYR A 312 9.25 12.79 2.16
C TYR A 312 8.40 12.77 0.88
N VAL A 313 9.05 12.81 -0.28
CA VAL A 313 8.38 12.86 -1.58
C VAL A 313 8.94 11.78 -2.48
N LEU A 314 8.05 10.94 -3.03
CA LEU A 314 8.34 9.97 -4.06
C LEU A 314 7.57 10.32 -5.33
N ASP A 315 8.25 10.31 -6.47
CA ASP A 315 7.67 10.39 -7.81
C ASP A 315 8.29 9.28 -8.68
N ALA A 316 7.46 8.35 -9.11
CA ALA A 316 7.90 7.22 -9.91
C ALA A 316 7.03 7.04 -11.15
N HIS A 317 7.67 6.75 -12.27
CA HIS A 317 6.99 6.46 -13.53
C HIS A 317 7.16 4.99 -13.91
N GLY A 318 6.14 4.42 -14.53
CA GLY A 318 6.26 3.14 -15.20
C GLY A 318 7.18 3.22 -16.42
N ASP A 319 7.39 2.07 -17.02
CA ASP A 319 8.08 1.92 -18.29
C ASP A 319 7.32 0.92 -19.20
N PRO A 320 7.77 0.65 -20.43
CA PRO A 320 7.10 -0.29 -21.34
C PRO A 320 6.98 -1.72 -20.82
N VAL A 321 7.75 -2.08 -19.77
CA VAL A 321 7.78 -3.45 -19.20
C VAL A 321 6.85 -3.55 -18.00
N SER A 322 6.81 -2.52 -17.16
CA SER A 322 6.08 -2.55 -15.89
C SER A 322 5.58 -1.17 -15.47
N THR A 323 4.38 -1.15 -14.92
CA THR A 323 3.84 0.07 -14.30
C THR A 323 4.64 0.45 -13.04
N ALA A 324 4.67 1.74 -12.70
CA ALA A 324 5.22 2.22 -11.43
C ALA A 324 4.48 1.58 -10.24
N MET A 325 3.15 1.46 -10.34
CA MET A 325 2.33 0.80 -9.33
C MET A 325 2.79 -0.64 -9.10
N ALA A 326 2.98 -1.42 -10.16
CA ALA A 326 3.41 -2.82 -10.04
C ALA A 326 4.79 -2.96 -9.38
N LYS A 327 5.73 -2.10 -9.75
CA LYS A 327 7.08 -2.07 -9.16
C LYS A 327 7.03 -1.72 -7.68
N LEU A 328 6.37 -0.63 -7.33
CA LEU A 328 6.34 -0.10 -5.96
C LEU A 328 5.46 -0.93 -5.01
N VAL A 329 4.55 -1.76 -5.52
CA VAL A 329 3.80 -2.71 -4.68
C VAL A 329 4.58 -4.01 -4.51
N SER A 330 5.02 -4.65 -5.60
CA SER A 330 5.52 -6.02 -5.54
C SER A 330 7.00 -6.15 -5.17
N LEU A 331 7.84 -5.16 -5.49
CA LEU A 331 9.26 -5.20 -5.10
C LEU A 331 9.46 -5.11 -3.58
N PRO A 332 8.73 -4.22 -2.84
CA PRO A 332 8.77 -4.28 -1.37
C PRO A 332 8.27 -5.61 -0.80
N VAL A 333 7.29 -6.26 -1.44
CA VAL A 333 6.88 -7.62 -1.06
C VAL A 333 8.04 -8.60 -1.22
N SER A 334 8.84 -8.51 -2.30
CA SER A 334 10.02 -9.36 -2.45
C SER A 334 11.10 -9.08 -1.38
N PHE A 335 11.31 -7.82 -1.00
CA PHE A 335 12.21 -7.46 0.11
C PHE A 335 11.71 -8.06 1.43
N ALA A 336 10.39 -8.05 1.66
CA ALA A 336 9.77 -8.64 2.83
C ALA A 336 9.98 -10.15 2.89
N VAL A 337 9.82 -10.86 1.77
CA VAL A 337 10.12 -12.30 1.66
C VAL A 337 11.57 -12.59 2.03
N GLU A 338 12.51 -11.81 1.48
CA GLU A 338 13.94 -11.96 1.81
C GLU A 338 14.23 -11.68 3.29
N ALA A 339 13.58 -10.67 3.89
CA ALA A 339 13.73 -10.34 5.30
C ALA A 339 13.19 -11.43 6.22
N VAL A 340 12.03 -12.04 5.88
CA VAL A 340 11.49 -13.21 6.60
C VAL A 340 12.42 -14.40 6.46
N ALA A 341 12.89 -14.71 5.25
CA ALA A 341 13.83 -15.81 5.00
C ALA A 341 15.14 -15.68 5.76
N GLN A 342 15.57 -14.44 6.04
CA GLN A 342 16.78 -14.11 6.80
C GLN A 342 16.52 -13.96 8.31
N ASN A 343 15.34 -14.28 8.81
CA ASN A 343 14.92 -14.12 10.21
C ASN A 343 15.11 -12.69 10.76
N LYS A 344 14.92 -11.67 9.89
CA LYS A 344 15.00 -10.26 10.27
C LYS A 344 13.68 -9.69 10.78
N ILE A 345 12.60 -10.43 10.63
CA ILE A 345 11.25 -10.03 11.06
C ILE A 345 10.86 -10.85 12.27
N ALA A 346 10.40 -10.18 13.32
CA ALA A 346 9.93 -10.84 14.53
C ALA A 346 8.65 -11.64 14.26
N PRO A 347 8.45 -12.79 14.95
CA PRO A 347 7.21 -13.55 14.87
C PRO A 347 5.97 -12.74 15.28
N GLY A 348 4.83 -13.12 14.75
CA GLY A 348 3.54 -12.46 14.98
C GLY A 348 2.96 -11.82 13.72
N VAL A 349 1.81 -11.18 13.88
CA VAL A 349 1.23 -10.33 12.82
C VAL A 349 1.87 -8.94 12.92
N SER A 350 2.47 -8.50 11.83
CA SER A 350 3.13 -7.19 11.76
C SER A 350 2.88 -6.50 10.41
N ALA A 351 3.04 -5.19 10.40
CA ALA A 351 3.14 -4.35 9.22
C ALA A 351 4.59 -4.23 8.74
N ALA A 352 4.84 -3.39 7.74
CA ALA A 352 6.19 -3.04 7.28
C ALA A 352 7.11 -2.70 8.47
N PRO A 353 8.40 -3.07 8.40
CA PRO A 353 9.31 -2.94 9.53
C PRO A 353 9.48 -1.48 9.97
N SER A 354 9.66 -1.31 11.30
CA SER A 354 9.98 -0.02 11.94
C SER A 354 11.42 0.03 12.48
N ASP A 355 12.20 -1.03 12.33
CA ASP A 355 13.63 -1.01 12.60
C ASP A 355 14.34 -0.15 11.56
N MET A 356 15.05 0.90 12.01
CA MET A 356 15.62 1.90 11.12
C MET A 356 16.71 1.35 10.20
N SER A 357 17.36 0.24 10.54
CA SER A 357 18.33 -0.39 9.66
C SER A 357 17.65 -1.04 8.46
N ILE A 358 16.51 -1.71 8.66
CA ILE A 358 15.69 -2.31 7.61
C ILE A 358 14.97 -1.22 6.81
N VAL A 359 14.41 -0.22 7.50
CA VAL A 359 13.75 0.95 6.88
C VAL A 359 14.68 1.63 5.89
N ASN A 360 15.91 1.96 6.31
CA ASN A 360 16.89 2.63 5.47
C ASN A 360 17.36 1.75 4.29
N ASP A 361 17.57 0.45 4.51
CA ASP A 361 17.91 -0.49 3.43
C ASP A 361 16.80 -0.52 2.37
N TRP A 362 15.54 -0.66 2.78
CA TRP A 362 14.43 -0.71 1.84
C TRP A 362 14.20 0.61 1.11
N LEU A 363 14.26 1.75 1.81
CA LEU A 363 14.16 3.08 1.17
C LEU A 363 15.29 3.32 0.16
N ASN A 364 16.51 2.85 0.43
CA ASN A 364 17.62 2.93 -0.53
C ASN A 364 17.36 2.06 -1.77
N LYS A 365 16.78 0.87 -1.62
CA LYS A 365 16.35 0.03 -2.75
C LYS A 365 15.24 0.70 -3.55
N ILE A 366 14.24 1.28 -2.86
CA ILE A 366 13.11 2.00 -3.48
C ILE A 366 13.58 3.25 -4.25
N LYS A 367 14.62 3.93 -3.78
CA LYS A 367 15.21 5.09 -4.47
C LYS A 367 15.61 4.77 -5.91
N ASN A 368 16.06 3.55 -6.18
CA ASN A 368 16.43 3.11 -7.53
C ASN A 368 15.22 2.82 -8.43
N LEU A 369 14.00 2.80 -7.88
CA LEU A 369 12.75 2.56 -8.61
C LEU A 369 12.02 3.86 -8.96
N ALA A 370 12.41 4.97 -8.37
CA ALA A 370 11.75 6.27 -8.51
C ALA A 370 12.63 7.25 -9.30
N GLN A 371 12.02 8.16 -10.02
CA GLN A 371 12.68 9.31 -10.62
C GLN A 371 13.09 10.35 -9.57
N HIS A 372 12.32 10.39 -8.46
CA HIS A 372 12.59 11.28 -7.35
C HIS A 372 12.18 10.60 -6.04
N LEU A 373 13.09 10.57 -5.07
CA LEU A 373 12.82 10.14 -3.70
C LEU A 373 13.72 10.92 -2.77
N GLU A 374 13.17 11.95 -2.10
CA GLU A 374 13.94 12.85 -1.25
C GLU A 374 13.11 13.38 -0.07
N ILE A 375 13.83 13.88 0.94
CA ILE A 375 13.25 14.62 2.05
C ILE A 375 13.45 16.13 1.79
N VAL A 376 12.35 16.86 1.72
CA VAL A 376 12.33 18.31 1.62
C VAL A 376 12.12 18.90 3.02
N SER A 377 13.01 19.80 3.46
CA SER A 377 12.89 20.53 4.73
C SER A 377 12.41 21.96 4.45
N LYS A 378 11.53 22.50 5.31
CA LYS A 378 11.01 23.88 5.24
C LYS A 378 11.26 24.61 6.54
#